data_3bd8901be4312a48ed4b1a012b92181c
#
_entry.id   3bd8901be4312a48ed4b1a012b92181c
#
_cell.length_a   1.000
_cell.length_b   1.000
_cell.length_c   1.000
_cell.angle_alpha   90.00
_cell.angle_beta   90.00
_cell.angle_gamma   90.00
#
_symmetry.space_group_name_H-M   'P 1'
#
loop_
_entity.id
_entity.type
_entity.pdbx_description
1 polymer ?
#
loop_
_entity_poly.entity_id
_entity_poly.type
_entity_poly.pdbx_seq_one_letter_code
_entity_poly.pdbx_strand_id
1 'polypeptide(L)'
;NDAVLLANLPDALGSDFKEKKHDVFKLLNESNKIYTNRKTVVTIANALIEKYKGEVDAYNNGEADDLFAHKDFEYLLADSDKKDIVETCIGHFGENRWKNKTNKDVIINEVGIEYQDFFFDTKRTYRKLETLQEIFEEQLSKNNIYLKKPLYHHSKRANLFGEPIKYRDTEIEILPLAQVNSIKNPMFNKAMSVLRKIVNQLLVDGYIDQETEIVVEIARELNDNNKRIAIERYQKQREGKREKIREFLNEYRSKEKPT
;
A
#
# COMPACT_ATOMS: atom_id res chain seq x y z
N ASN A 1 1.87 0.04 -1.36
CA ASN A 1 0.89 0.46 -2.40
C ASN A 1 1.58 1.25 -3.52
N ASP A 2 2.43 2.21 -3.19
CA ASP A 2 3.12 3.07 -4.17
C ASP A 2 4.03 2.29 -5.13
N ALA A 3 4.70 1.26 -4.61
CA ALA A 3 5.59 0.43 -5.42
C ALA A 3 4.83 -0.33 -6.54
N VAL A 4 3.61 -0.79 -6.25
CA VAL A 4 2.77 -1.48 -7.25
C VAL A 4 2.25 -0.49 -8.29
N LEU A 5 1.81 0.70 -7.87
CA LEU A 5 1.42 1.76 -8.79
C LEU A 5 2.57 2.17 -9.70
N LEU A 6 3.75 2.44 -9.14
CA LEU A 6 4.95 2.81 -9.90
C LEU A 6 5.36 1.74 -10.91
N ALA A 7 5.22 0.47 -10.53
CA ALA A 7 5.57 -0.65 -11.38
C ALA A 7 4.67 -0.77 -12.61
N ASN A 8 3.41 -0.41 -12.49
CA ASN A 8 2.40 -0.56 -13.54
C ASN A 8 2.25 0.68 -14.43
N LEU A 9 2.79 1.83 -14.02
CA LEU A 9 2.70 3.08 -14.77
C LEU A 9 3.21 3.00 -16.22
N PRO A 10 4.36 2.36 -16.52
CA PRO A 10 4.82 2.22 -17.90
C PRO A 10 3.84 1.47 -18.80
N ASP A 11 3.22 0.41 -18.26
CA ASP A 11 2.25 -0.39 -19.00
C ASP A 11 0.90 0.33 -19.15
N ALA A 12 0.50 1.07 -18.11
CA ALA A 12 -0.76 1.82 -18.09
C ALA A 12 -0.75 3.03 -19.02
N LEU A 13 0.38 3.71 -19.16
CA LEU A 13 0.55 4.89 -20.02
C LEU A 13 1.10 4.55 -21.41
N GLY A 14 1.76 3.40 -21.58
CA GLY A 14 2.33 2.95 -22.85
C GLY A 14 3.42 3.90 -23.38
N SER A 15 3.34 4.28 -24.66
CA SER A 15 4.32 5.17 -25.32
C SER A 15 4.49 6.51 -24.63
N ASP A 16 3.42 7.05 -24.07
CA ASP A 16 3.36 8.40 -23.50
C ASP A 16 4.11 8.49 -22.16
N PHE A 17 4.42 7.34 -21.54
CA PHE A 17 5.14 7.30 -20.28
C PHE A 17 6.52 7.97 -20.33
N LYS A 18 7.26 7.79 -21.44
CA LYS A 18 8.61 8.35 -21.58
C LYS A 18 8.59 9.88 -21.57
N GLU A 19 7.62 10.47 -22.26
CA GLU A 19 7.48 11.92 -22.38
C GLU A 19 6.94 12.54 -21.09
N LYS A 20 5.90 11.91 -20.50
CA LYS A 20 5.18 12.44 -19.33
C LYS A 20 5.72 11.93 -17.99
N LYS A 21 6.83 11.19 -17.99
CA LYS A 21 7.37 10.56 -16.78
C LYS A 21 7.54 11.51 -15.61
N HIS A 22 8.11 12.69 -15.85
CA HIS A 22 8.38 13.68 -14.80
C HIS A 22 7.08 14.19 -14.17
N ASP A 23 6.10 14.54 -14.99
CA ASP A 23 4.82 15.06 -14.54
C ASP A 23 4.03 14.00 -13.78
N VAL A 24 4.04 12.76 -14.26
CA VAL A 24 3.38 11.62 -13.61
C VAL A 24 3.96 11.36 -12.23
N PHE A 25 5.30 11.39 -12.08
CA PHE A 25 5.93 11.24 -10.77
C PHE A 25 5.63 12.40 -9.82
N LYS A 26 5.57 13.62 -10.34
CA LYS A 26 5.17 14.80 -9.57
C LYS A 26 3.73 14.65 -9.07
N LEU A 27 2.80 14.26 -9.93
CA LEU A 27 1.40 14.03 -9.57
C LEU A 27 1.24 12.89 -8.57
N LEU A 28 2.03 11.82 -8.66
CA LEU A 28 2.00 10.74 -7.67
C LEU A 28 2.45 11.24 -6.29
N ASN A 29 3.50 12.07 -6.22
CA ASN A 29 3.94 12.67 -4.97
C ASN A 29 2.90 13.62 -4.38
N GLU A 30 2.21 14.39 -5.21
CA GLU A 30 1.10 15.26 -4.80
C GLU A 30 -0.07 14.41 -4.29
N SER A 31 -0.44 13.35 -4.99
CA SER A 31 -1.48 12.40 -4.58
C SER A 31 -1.17 11.74 -3.24
N ASN A 32 0.08 11.39 -2.99
CA ASN A 32 0.53 10.87 -1.70
C ASN A 32 0.35 11.88 -0.55
N LYS A 33 0.61 13.15 -0.80
CA LYS A 33 0.37 14.21 0.19
C LYS A 33 -1.12 14.36 0.46
N ILE A 34 -1.94 14.40 -0.59
CA ILE A 34 -3.41 14.48 -0.49
C ILE A 34 -3.92 13.26 0.30
N TYR A 35 -3.52 12.06 -0.07
CA TYR A 35 -3.91 10.83 0.62
C TYR A 35 -3.54 10.84 2.10
N THR A 36 -2.34 11.29 2.45
CA THR A 36 -1.88 11.36 3.84
C THR A 36 -2.70 12.35 4.66
N ASN A 37 -3.02 13.51 4.08
CA ASN A 37 -3.87 14.52 4.72
C ASN A 37 -5.30 13.99 4.88
N ARG A 38 -5.90 13.45 3.82
CA ARG A 38 -7.25 12.84 3.85
C ARG A 38 -7.32 11.72 4.88
N LYS A 39 -6.33 10.83 4.93
CA LYS A 39 -6.26 9.78 5.92
C LYS A 39 -6.30 10.32 7.34
N THR A 40 -5.57 11.38 7.61
CA THR A 40 -5.55 12.03 8.93
C THR A 40 -6.92 12.61 9.26
N VAL A 41 -7.50 13.37 8.35
CA VAL A 41 -8.81 14.02 8.52
C VAL A 41 -9.92 12.99 8.74
N VAL A 42 -10.01 11.98 7.87
CA VAL A 42 -11.01 10.91 7.99
C VAL A 42 -10.83 10.08 9.28
N THR A 43 -9.59 9.83 9.69
CA THR A 43 -9.33 9.11 10.96
C THR A 43 -9.83 9.92 12.16
N ILE A 44 -9.59 11.23 12.19
CA ILE A 44 -10.04 12.10 13.27
C ILE A 44 -11.57 12.26 13.25
N ALA A 45 -12.16 12.46 12.08
CA ALA A 45 -13.62 12.55 11.93
C ALA A 45 -14.32 11.26 12.38
N ASN A 46 -13.81 10.10 11.99
CA ASN A 46 -14.37 8.82 12.45
C ASN A 46 -14.19 8.60 13.96
N ALA A 47 -13.08 9.02 14.55
CA ALA A 47 -12.90 8.97 16.01
C ALA A 47 -13.90 9.87 16.75
N LEU A 48 -14.25 11.02 16.15
CA LEU A 48 -15.27 11.91 16.71
C LEU A 48 -16.68 11.29 16.59
N ILE A 49 -16.98 10.67 15.43
CA ILE A 49 -18.24 9.97 15.16
C ILE A 49 -18.41 8.74 16.06
N GLU A 50 -17.32 8.06 16.44
CA GLU A 50 -17.34 6.87 17.31
C GLU A 50 -18.06 7.13 18.65
N LYS A 51 -18.10 8.39 19.13
CA LYS A 51 -18.88 8.78 20.32
C LYS A 51 -20.38 8.44 20.19
N TYR A 52 -20.87 8.35 18.96
CA TYR A 52 -22.30 8.12 18.65
C TYR A 52 -22.57 6.71 18.11
N LYS A 53 -21.63 5.81 18.26
CA LYS A 53 -21.71 4.47 17.65
C LYS A 53 -22.99 3.72 17.98
N GLY A 54 -23.41 3.73 19.23
CA GLY A 54 -24.65 3.06 19.67
C GLY A 54 -25.90 3.61 18.99
N GLU A 55 -25.99 4.93 18.81
CA GLU A 55 -27.11 5.59 18.14
C GLU A 55 -27.08 5.30 16.61
N VAL A 56 -25.89 5.31 16.03
CA VAL A 56 -25.68 5.00 14.60
C VAL A 56 -26.06 3.56 14.29
N ASP A 57 -25.65 2.62 15.13
CA ASP A 57 -25.97 1.20 14.95
C ASP A 57 -27.48 0.94 15.11
N ALA A 58 -28.13 1.55 16.10
CA ALA A 58 -29.58 1.46 16.30
C ALA A 58 -30.36 2.03 15.11
N TYR A 59 -29.93 3.17 14.57
CA TYR A 59 -30.54 3.76 13.36
C TYR A 59 -30.35 2.88 12.13
N ASN A 60 -29.15 2.38 11.88
CA ASN A 60 -28.84 1.54 10.73
C ASN A 60 -29.58 0.17 10.79
N ASN A 61 -29.87 -0.32 11.99
CA ASN A 61 -30.65 -1.55 12.20
C ASN A 61 -32.16 -1.33 12.15
N GLY A 62 -32.63 -0.08 12.02
CA GLY A 62 -34.06 0.25 12.03
C GLY A 62 -34.69 0.18 13.42
N GLU A 63 -33.87 0.24 14.48
CA GLU A 63 -34.33 0.24 15.88
C GLU A 63 -34.66 1.66 16.38
N ALA A 64 -34.18 2.69 15.66
CA ALA A 64 -34.46 4.09 15.94
C ALA A 64 -34.88 4.81 14.65
N ASP A 65 -35.98 5.56 14.72
CA ASP A 65 -36.51 6.32 13.58
C ASP A 65 -35.77 7.64 13.36
N ASP A 66 -35.15 8.16 14.40
CA ASP A 66 -34.45 9.45 14.38
C ASP A 66 -33.06 9.32 15.02
N LEU A 67 -32.04 9.74 14.26
CA LEU A 67 -30.65 9.77 14.71
C LEU A 67 -30.32 11.19 15.17
N PHE A 68 -29.81 11.32 16.40
CA PHE A 68 -29.46 12.62 16.98
C PHE A 68 -30.64 13.60 17.09
N ALA A 69 -31.83 13.11 17.47
CA ALA A 69 -33.01 13.94 17.73
C ALA A 69 -32.76 15.13 18.66
N HIS A 70 -31.73 15.03 19.51
CA HIS A 70 -31.29 16.08 20.43
C HIS A 70 -30.35 17.11 19.80
N LYS A 71 -29.84 16.89 18.57
CA LYS A 71 -28.98 17.85 17.87
C LYS A 71 -29.78 18.76 16.99
N ASP A 72 -29.52 20.04 17.15
CA ASP A 72 -30.08 21.07 16.29
C ASP A 72 -29.25 21.17 15.01
N PHE A 73 -29.77 20.59 13.92
CA PHE A 73 -29.09 20.56 12.62
C PHE A 73 -29.13 21.91 11.86
N GLU A 74 -29.85 22.92 12.38
CA GLU A 74 -29.81 24.26 11.78
C GLU A 74 -28.47 24.95 12.01
N TYR A 75 -27.73 24.56 13.06
CA TYR A 75 -26.42 25.10 13.37
C TYR A 75 -25.32 24.12 12.98
N LEU A 76 -24.82 24.30 11.76
CA LEU A 76 -23.65 23.59 11.26
C LEU A 76 -22.42 23.93 12.14
N LEU A 77 -21.92 22.98 12.92
CA LEU A 77 -20.81 23.10 13.86
C LEU A 77 -21.04 24.15 14.97
N ALA A 78 -21.85 23.78 15.95
CA ALA A 78 -21.95 24.50 17.19
C ALA A 78 -20.56 24.66 17.86
N ASP A 79 -20.40 25.66 18.72
CA ASP A 79 -19.10 25.87 19.43
C ASP A 79 -18.67 24.66 20.27
N SER A 80 -19.63 23.86 20.77
CA SER A 80 -19.38 22.57 21.40
C SER A 80 -18.70 21.57 20.44
N ASP A 81 -19.17 21.50 19.20
CA ASP A 81 -18.62 20.59 18.18
C ASP A 81 -17.19 20.99 17.80
N LYS A 82 -16.93 22.28 17.64
CA LYS A 82 -15.56 22.79 17.39
C LYS A 82 -14.61 22.44 18.52
N LYS A 83 -15.06 22.52 19.76
CA LYS A 83 -14.27 22.14 20.93
C LYS A 83 -13.97 20.63 20.92
N ASP A 84 -14.96 19.80 20.62
CA ASP A 84 -14.81 18.36 20.51
C ASP A 84 -13.85 17.97 19.36
N ILE A 85 -13.90 18.68 18.24
CA ILE A 85 -12.95 18.50 17.13
C ILE A 85 -11.52 18.79 17.59
N VAL A 86 -11.31 19.90 18.29
CA VAL A 86 -9.98 20.29 18.79
C VAL A 86 -9.46 19.27 19.80
N GLU A 87 -10.29 18.82 20.74
CA GLU A 87 -9.92 17.79 21.72
C GLU A 87 -9.55 16.47 21.04
N THR A 88 -10.31 16.06 20.03
CA THR A 88 -10.04 14.84 19.25
C THR A 88 -8.74 14.98 18.44
N CYS A 89 -8.47 16.16 17.86
CA CYS A 89 -7.20 16.46 17.21
C CYS A 89 -6.02 16.37 18.18
N ILE A 90 -6.17 16.93 19.38
CA ILE A 90 -5.14 16.84 20.43
C ILE A 90 -4.89 15.39 20.83
N GLY A 91 -5.94 14.59 21.00
CA GLY A 91 -5.83 13.15 21.27
C GLY A 91 -5.09 12.39 20.17
N HIS A 92 -5.36 12.73 18.91
CA HIS A 92 -4.73 12.07 17.74
C HIS A 92 -3.24 12.42 17.57
N PHE A 93 -2.89 13.69 17.67
CA PHE A 93 -1.51 14.16 17.44
C PHE A 93 -0.63 14.15 18.69
N GLY A 94 -1.22 14.21 19.87
CA GLY A 94 -0.56 14.53 21.12
C GLY A 94 -0.41 16.04 21.30
N GLU A 95 -0.51 16.51 22.56
CA GLU A 95 -0.56 17.93 22.93
C GLU A 95 0.62 18.75 22.36
N ASN A 96 1.86 18.25 22.54
CA ASN A 96 3.06 18.96 22.09
C ASN A 96 3.13 19.10 20.57
N ARG A 97 2.76 18.05 19.82
CA ARG A 97 2.76 18.07 18.35
C ARG A 97 1.65 18.95 17.82
N TRP A 98 0.47 18.89 18.44
CA TRP A 98 -0.65 19.77 18.09
C TRP A 98 -0.31 21.22 18.32
N LYS A 99 0.29 21.57 19.46
CA LYS A 99 0.68 22.95 19.80
C LYS A 99 1.59 23.58 18.74
N ASN A 100 2.49 22.79 18.16
CA ASN A 100 3.47 23.23 17.16
C ASN A 100 3.00 23.10 15.70
N LYS A 101 1.78 22.61 15.43
CA LYS A 101 1.26 22.53 14.06
C LYS A 101 0.90 23.90 13.52
N THR A 102 1.31 24.18 12.28
CA THR A 102 1.05 25.45 11.59
C THR A 102 -0.27 25.48 10.84
N ASN A 103 -0.82 24.32 10.47
CA ASN A 103 -2.04 24.18 9.67
C ASN A 103 -3.25 23.69 10.49
N LYS A 104 -3.37 24.11 11.76
CA LYS A 104 -4.45 23.69 12.67
C LYS A 104 -5.83 24.00 12.11
N ASP A 105 -6.03 25.24 11.67
CA ASP A 105 -7.34 25.73 11.20
C ASP A 105 -7.80 24.95 9.96
N VAL A 106 -6.87 24.61 9.07
CA VAL A 106 -7.18 23.78 7.89
C VAL A 106 -7.65 22.39 8.32
N ILE A 107 -6.94 21.74 9.24
CA ILE A 107 -7.31 20.42 9.75
C ILE A 107 -8.66 20.47 10.47
N ILE A 108 -8.89 21.47 11.33
CA ILE A 108 -10.16 21.62 12.03
C ILE A 108 -11.32 21.81 11.04
N ASN A 109 -11.14 22.63 10.02
CA ASN A 109 -12.16 22.86 9.00
C ASN A 109 -12.44 21.60 8.18
N GLU A 110 -11.40 20.89 7.72
CA GLU A 110 -11.56 19.64 6.95
C GLU A 110 -12.21 18.53 7.81
N VAL A 111 -11.82 18.38 9.05
CA VAL A 111 -12.48 17.45 10.01
C VAL A 111 -13.92 17.85 10.24
N GLY A 112 -14.18 19.16 10.37
CA GLY A 112 -15.52 19.70 10.54
C GLY A 112 -16.44 19.37 9.35
N ILE A 113 -15.95 19.50 8.12
CA ILE A 113 -16.69 19.14 6.91
C ILE A 113 -17.04 17.64 6.91
N GLU A 114 -16.05 16.77 7.13
CA GLU A 114 -16.29 15.31 7.18
C GLU A 114 -17.27 14.91 8.29
N TYR A 115 -17.20 15.60 9.43
CA TYR A 115 -18.13 15.40 10.54
C TYR A 115 -19.54 15.87 10.22
N GLN A 116 -19.70 17.02 9.57
CA GLN A 116 -21.00 17.53 9.10
C GLN A 116 -21.61 16.61 8.05
N ASP A 117 -20.81 16.20 7.05
CA ASP A 117 -21.26 15.32 5.98
C ASP A 117 -21.81 13.99 6.52
N PHE A 118 -21.28 13.50 7.65
CA PHE A 118 -21.81 12.34 8.34
C PHE A 118 -23.28 12.50 8.72
N PHE A 119 -23.70 13.67 9.20
CA PHE A 119 -25.09 13.92 9.59
C PHE A 119 -26.05 14.05 8.41
N PHE A 120 -25.54 14.45 7.25
CA PHE A 120 -26.32 14.56 6.02
C PHE A 120 -26.33 13.28 5.17
N ASP A 121 -25.50 12.30 5.51
CA ASP A 121 -25.47 11.01 4.82
C ASP A 121 -26.77 10.22 5.12
N THR A 122 -27.44 9.77 4.08
CA THR A 122 -28.69 8.99 4.19
C THR A 122 -28.50 7.68 4.97
N LYS A 123 -27.31 7.08 4.92
CA LYS A 123 -26.98 5.81 5.59
C LYS A 123 -26.25 5.99 6.91
N ARG A 124 -25.89 7.21 7.27
CA ARG A 124 -25.15 7.51 8.51
C ARG A 124 -23.93 6.60 8.72
N THR A 125 -23.17 6.37 7.66
CA THR A 125 -22.00 5.48 7.70
C THR A 125 -20.73 6.25 8.03
N TYR A 126 -19.77 5.57 8.66
CA TYR A 126 -18.43 6.15 8.87
C TYR A 126 -17.80 6.58 7.55
N ARG A 127 -17.05 7.67 7.61
CA ARG A 127 -16.38 8.23 6.43
C ARG A 127 -15.40 7.22 5.83
N LYS A 128 -15.53 6.98 4.54
CA LYS A 128 -14.65 6.08 3.79
C LYS A 128 -13.46 6.86 3.25
N LEU A 129 -12.27 6.34 3.52
CA LEU A 129 -11.05 6.87 2.92
C LEU A 129 -10.94 6.40 1.46
N GLU A 130 -10.75 7.34 0.55
CA GLU A 130 -10.38 7.06 -0.84
C GLU A 130 -9.00 6.40 -0.90
N THR A 131 -8.81 5.49 -1.84
CA THR A 131 -7.52 4.86 -2.04
C THR A 131 -6.53 5.81 -2.72
N LEU A 132 -5.24 5.64 -2.48
CA LEU A 132 -4.22 6.41 -3.20
C LEU A 132 -4.35 6.28 -4.71
N GLN A 133 -4.77 5.12 -5.20
CA GLN A 133 -5.00 4.90 -6.63
C GLN A 133 -6.11 5.78 -7.16
N GLU A 134 -7.25 5.86 -6.48
CA GLU A 134 -8.40 6.71 -6.89
C GLU A 134 -7.99 8.18 -6.93
N ILE A 135 -7.32 8.67 -5.90
CA ILE A 135 -6.81 10.05 -5.85
C ILE A 135 -5.82 10.31 -6.99
N PHE A 136 -4.93 9.35 -7.26
CA PHE A 136 -3.94 9.50 -8.32
C PHE A 136 -4.58 9.48 -9.72
N GLU A 137 -5.54 8.60 -9.97
CA GLU A 137 -6.29 8.55 -11.23
C GLU A 137 -7.07 9.86 -11.45
N GLU A 138 -7.64 10.43 -10.40
CA GLU A 138 -8.30 11.74 -10.46
C GLU A 138 -7.30 12.87 -10.81
N GLN A 139 -6.11 12.88 -10.18
CA GLN A 139 -5.07 13.87 -10.49
C GLN A 139 -4.53 13.72 -11.92
N LEU A 140 -4.38 12.52 -12.44
CA LEU A 140 -4.03 12.27 -13.82
C LEU A 140 -5.09 12.83 -14.78
N SER A 141 -6.37 12.57 -14.52
CA SER A 141 -7.50 13.08 -15.30
C SER A 141 -7.55 14.61 -15.32
N LYS A 142 -7.38 15.26 -14.18
CA LYS A 142 -7.33 16.74 -14.06
C LYS A 142 -6.20 17.36 -14.88
N ASN A 143 -5.11 16.62 -15.08
CA ASN A 143 -3.97 17.07 -15.88
C ASN A 143 -3.98 16.53 -17.32
N ASN A 144 -5.12 16.04 -17.82
CA ASN A 144 -5.30 15.49 -19.16
C ASN A 144 -4.31 14.34 -19.50
N ILE A 145 -3.99 13.55 -18.50
CA ILE A 145 -3.17 12.35 -18.67
C ILE A 145 -4.10 11.14 -18.54
N TYR A 146 -4.38 10.47 -19.64
CA TYR A 146 -5.32 9.35 -19.68
C TYR A 146 -4.58 8.02 -19.69
N LEU A 147 -5.05 7.09 -18.88
CA LEU A 147 -4.51 5.74 -18.81
C LEU A 147 -5.05 4.92 -19.98
N LYS A 148 -4.17 4.21 -20.68
CA LYS A 148 -4.53 3.26 -21.75
C LYS A 148 -4.95 1.90 -21.19
N LYS A 149 -4.49 1.57 -20.01
CA LYS A 149 -4.85 0.38 -19.23
C LYS A 149 -5.10 0.77 -17.78
N PRO A 150 -5.99 0.05 -17.05
CA PRO A 150 -6.23 0.32 -15.66
C PRO A 150 -4.95 0.10 -14.82
N LEU A 151 -4.81 0.88 -13.75
CA LEU A 151 -3.76 0.65 -12.77
C LEU A 151 -4.14 -0.57 -11.92
N TYR A 152 -3.17 -1.44 -11.68
CA TYR A 152 -3.36 -2.61 -10.86
C TYR A 152 -3.18 -2.27 -9.37
N HIS A 153 -4.12 -2.69 -8.56
CA HIS A 153 -4.01 -2.63 -7.11
C HIS A 153 -3.67 -4.01 -6.56
N HIS A 154 -2.78 -4.05 -5.56
CA HIS A 154 -2.33 -5.32 -4.96
C HIS A 154 -3.45 -6.19 -4.38
N SER A 155 -4.61 -5.59 -4.03
CA SER A 155 -5.78 -6.32 -3.55
C SER A 155 -6.67 -6.86 -4.67
N LYS A 156 -6.49 -6.42 -5.92
CA LYS A 156 -7.24 -6.93 -7.07
C LYS A 156 -6.42 -8.04 -7.74
N ARG A 157 -6.47 -9.22 -7.17
CA ARG A 157 -5.72 -10.41 -7.64
C ARG A 157 -5.92 -10.70 -9.12
N ALA A 158 -7.14 -10.59 -9.62
CA ALA A 158 -7.49 -10.82 -11.02
C ALA A 158 -6.72 -9.93 -12.02
N ASN A 159 -6.29 -8.74 -11.59
CA ASN A 159 -5.55 -7.82 -12.46
C ASN A 159 -4.03 -8.07 -12.47
N LEU A 160 -3.51 -8.74 -11.43
CA LEU A 160 -2.07 -9.05 -11.29
C LEU A 160 -1.69 -10.37 -11.94
N PHE A 161 -2.64 -11.29 -11.98
CA PHE A 161 -2.46 -12.62 -12.57
C PHE A 161 -3.41 -12.72 -13.76
N GLY A 162 -2.92 -13.22 -14.89
CA GLY A 162 -3.78 -13.52 -16.03
C GLY A 162 -4.88 -14.52 -15.63
N GLU A 163 -5.86 -14.68 -16.50
CA GLU A 163 -6.89 -15.70 -16.30
C GLU A 163 -6.26 -17.10 -16.21
N PRO A 164 -6.83 -18.00 -15.39
CA PRO A 164 -6.38 -19.39 -15.33
C PRO A 164 -6.31 -20.03 -16.70
N ILE A 165 -5.31 -20.87 -16.92
CA ILE A 165 -5.10 -21.55 -18.19
C ILE A 165 -5.50 -23.01 -18.01
N LYS A 166 -6.32 -23.55 -18.91
CA LYS A 166 -6.65 -24.98 -18.91
C LYS A 166 -5.42 -25.83 -19.19
N TYR A 167 -5.22 -26.85 -18.39
CA TYR A 167 -4.10 -27.78 -18.55
C TYR A 167 -4.42 -28.81 -19.63
N ARG A 168 -3.81 -28.68 -20.81
CA ARG A 168 -4.04 -29.54 -21.98
C ARG A 168 -5.53 -29.66 -22.32
N ASP A 169 -6.02 -30.88 -22.49
CA ASP A 169 -7.42 -31.20 -22.81
C ASP A 169 -8.24 -31.52 -21.55
N THR A 170 -7.80 -31.10 -20.37
CA THR A 170 -8.48 -31.32 -19.09
C THR A 170 -9.27 -30.08 -18.67
N GLU A 171 -10.22 -30.28 -17.73
CA GLU A 171 -10.93 -29.14 -17.10
C GLU A 171 -10.13 -28.50 -15.97
N ILE A 172 -8.92 -28.99 -15.70
CA ILE A 172 -8.06 -28.48 -14.64
C ILE A 172 -7.50 -27.13 -15.07
N GLU A 173 -7.76 -26.12 -14.26
CA GLU A 173 -7.19 -24.79 -14.46
C GLU A 173 -5.91 -24.65 -13.64
N ILE A 174 -4.87 -24.13 -14.27
CA ILE A 174 -3.55 -23.90 -13.68
C ILE A 174 -3.21 -22.42 -13.65
N LEU A 175 -2.33 -22.03 -12.72
CA LEU A 175 -1.88 -20.67 -12.59
C LEU A 175 -1.04 -20.23 -13.80
N PRO A 176 -1.38 -19.11 -14.45
CA PRO A 176 -0.61 -18.54 -15.54
C PRO A 176 0.72 -17.95 -15.05
N LEU A 177 1.56 -17.51 -15.98
CA LEU A 177 2.72 -16.68 -15.63
C LEU A 177 2.24 -15.33 -15.11
N ALA A 178 2.84 -14.84 -14.04
CA ALA A 178 2.57 -13.49 -13.55
C ALA A 178 2.92 -12.49 -14.67
N GLN A 179 1.95 -11.65 -15.05
CA GLN A 179 2.12 -10.66 -16.11
C GLN A 179 2.88 -9.41 -15.65
N VAL A 180 3.21 -9.31 -14.36
CA VAL A 180 3.88 -8.16 -13.78
C VAL A 180 5.38 -8.24 -14.03
N ASN A 181 5.84 -7.60 -15.09
CA ASN A 181 7.28 -7.48 -15.44
C ASN A 181 8.04 -6.46 -14.55
N SER A 182 7.40 -5.91 -13.55
CA SER A 182 7.90 -4.79 -12.75
C SER A 182 8.89 -5.20 -11.66
N ILE A 183 8.85 -6.44 -11.19
CA ILE A 183 9.78 -6.92 -10.16
C ILE A 183 11.05 -7.40 -10.85
N LYS A 184 12.01 -6.49 -10.99
CA LYS A 184 13.33 -6.76 -11.59
C LYS A 184 14.28 -7.54 -10.66
N ASN A 185 13.78 -8.24 -9.65
CA ASN A 185 14.61 -9.09 -8.80
C ASN A 185 14.66 -10.53 -9.35
N PRO A 186 15.77 -10.96 -9.97
CA PRO A 186 15.86 -12.28 -10.58
C PRO A 186 15.66 -13.43 -9.59
N MET A 187 16.11 -13.26 -8.35
CA MET A 187 15.96 -14.27 -7.30
C MET A 187 14.50 -14.46 -6.90
N PHE A 188 13.78 -13.34 -6.73
CA PHE A 188 12.35 -13.37 -6.44
C PHE A 188 11.57 -14.01 -7.60
N ASN A 189 11.83 -13.59 -8.83
CA ASN A 189 11.14 -14.14 -10.01
C ASN A 189 11.39 -15.63 -10.17
N LYS A 190 12.61 -16.09 -9.88
CA LYS A 190 12.94 -17.52 -9.89
C LYS A 190 12.16 -18.29 -8.80
N ALA A 191 12.12 -17.77 -7.56
CA ALA A 191 11.37 -18.37 -6.48
C ALA A 191 9.88 -18.46 -6.79
N MET A 192 9.27 -17.38 -7.29
CA MET A 192 7.86 -17.36 -7.70
C MET A 192 7.57 -18.33 -8.85
N SER A 193 8.48 -18.44 -9.82
CA SER A 193 8.34 -19.39 -10.92
C SER A 193 8.38 -20.85 -10.42
N VAL A 194 9.24 -21.17 -9.45
CA VAL A 194 9.31 -22.49 -8.84
C VAL A 194 8.05 -22.78 -8.03
N LEU A 195 7.63 -21.85 -7.18
CA LEU A 195 6.40 -21.97 -6.39
C LEU A 195 5.19 -22.25 -7.30
N ARG A 196 5.02 -21.45 -8.35
CA ARG A 196 3.96 -21.68 -9.34
C ARG A 196 3.99 -23.08 -9.95
N LYS A 197 5.18 -23.59 -10.32
CA LYS A 197 5.32 -24.94 -10.88
C LYS A 197 4.88 -26.01 -9.88
N ILE A 198 5.26 -25.85 -8.60
CA ILE A 198 4.86 -26.78 -7.54
C ILE A 198 3.34 -26.76 -7.37
N VAL A 199 2.73 -25.57 -7.26
CA VAL A 199 1.27 -25.44 -7.12
C VAL A 199 0.54 -26.04 -8.32
N ASN A 200 0.97 -25.74 -9.53
CA ASN A 200 0.37 -26.30 -10.72
C ASN A 200 0.51 -27.83 -10.78
N GLN A 201 1.63 -28.38 -10.31
CA GLN A 201 1.80 -29.83 -10.24
C GLN A 201 0.82 -30.44 -9.21
N LEU A 202 0.67 -29.84 -8.04
CA LEU A 202 -0.28 -30.30 -7.02
C LEU A 202 -1.72 -30.25 -7.50
N LEU A 203 -2.11 -29.22 -8.28
CA LEU A 203 -3.41 -29.13 -8.93
C LEU A 203 -3.63 -30.26 -9.95
N VAL A 204 -2.62 -30.54 -10.79
CA VAL A 204 -2.69 -31.60 -11.80
C VAL A 204 -2.75 -32.98 -11.16
N ASP A 205 -2.01 -33.17 -10.08
CA ASP A 205 -1.96 -34.46 -9.35
C ASP A 205 -3.19 -34.66 -8.43
N GLY A 206 -4.05 -33.64 -8.31
CA GLY A 206 -5.29 -33.70 -7.52
C GLY A 206 -5.09 -33.64 -5.98
N TYR A 207 -3.92 -33.19 -5.52
CA TYR A 207 -3.66 -32.97 -4.09
C TYR A 207 -4.35 -31.71 -3.54
N ILE A 208 -4.58 -30.72 -4.39
CA ILE A 208 -5.26 -29.48 -4.08
C ILE A 208 -6.26 -29.17 -5.19
N ASP A 209 -7.27 -28.37 -4.87
CA ASP A 209 -8.28 -27.88 -5.80
C ASP A 209 -8.22 -26.36 -5.95
N GLN A 210 -9.14 -25.80 -6.75
CA GLN A 210 -9.20 -24.35 -7.01
C GLN A 210 -9.66 -23.53 -5.79
N GLU A 211 -10.31 -24.16 -4.82
CA GLU A 211 -10.79 -23.53 -3.59
C GLU A 211 -9.75 -23.61 -2.45
N THR A 212 -8.67 -24.36 -2.65
CA THR A 212 -7.63 -24.56 -1.65
C THR A 212 -6.86 -23.25 -1.40
N GLU A 213 -6.90 -22.77 -0.17
CA GLU A 213 -6.11 -21.62 0.27
C GLU A 213 -4.69 -22.04 0.64
N ILE A 214 -3.70 -21.50 -0.08
CA ILE A 214 -2.29 -21.77 0.17
C ILE A 214 -1.70 -20.62 0.98
N VAL A 215 -1.38 -20.88 2.24
CA VAL A 215 -0.69 -19.92 3.11
C VAL A 215 0.81 -20.14 3.01
N VAL A 216 1.53 -19.10 2.52
CA VAL A 216 2.99 -19.12 2.47
C VAL A 216 3.52 -18.30 3.65
N GLU A 217 3.97 -18.97 4.67
CA GLU A 217 4.67 -18.34 5.77
C GLU A 217 6.15 -18.16 5.39
N ILE A 218 6.53 -16.91 5.20
CA ILE A 218 7.95 -16.56 5.11
C ILE A 218 8.44 -16.35 6.54
N ALA A 219 9.08 -17.36 7.11
CA ALA A 219 9.85 -17.22 8.33
C ALA A 219 10.98 -16.21 8.07
N ARG A 220 10.70 -14.95 8.21
CA ARG A 220 11.74 -13.94 8.44
C ARG A 220 12.21 -14.17 9.87
N GLU A 221 13.23 -14.97 10.04
CA GLU A 221 14.10 -14.75 11.19
C GLU A 221 14.54 -13.29 11.08
N LEU A 222 14.00 -12.44 11.93
CA LEU A 222 14.55 -11.11 12.19
C LEU A 222 15.99 -11.38 12.60
N ASN A 223 16.91 -11.27 11.62
CA ASN A 223 18.32 -11.32 11.92
C ASN A 223 18.56 -10.24 12.95
N ASP A 224 18.72 -10.68 14.20
CA ASP A 224 19.12 -9.85 15.31
C ASP A 224 20.25 -8.95 14.81
N ASN A 225 20.22 -7.68 15.15
CA ASN A 225 21.21 -6.70 14.70
C ASN A 225 22.63 -7.20 14.97
N ASN A 226 22.82 -7.94 16.07
CA ASN A 226 24.07 -8.61 16.44
C ASN A 226 24.48 -9.71 15.46
N LYS A 227 23.54 -10.50 14.95
CA LYS A 227 23.80 -11.52 13.91
C LYS A 227 24.18 -10.88 12.58
N ARG A 228 23.55 -9.77 12.17
CA ARG A 228 23.92 -9.03 10.95
C ARG A 228 25.34 -8.48 11.04
N ILE A 229 25.69 -7.84 12.16
CA ILE A 229 27.04 -7.33 12.41
C ILE A 229 28.08 -8.47 12.41
N ALA A 230 27.75 -9.62 13.00
CA ALA A 230 28.62 -10.78 13.00
C ALA A 230 28.86 -11.34 11.58
N ILE A 231 27.80 -11.42 10.75
CA ILE A 231 27.90 -11.88 9.36
C ILE A 231 28.72 -10.88 8.52
N GLU A 232 28.51 -9.59 8.67
CA GLU A 232 29.27 -8.54 7.96
C GLU A 232 30.77 -8.58 8.34
N ARG A 233 31.08 -8.75 9.64
CA ARG A 233 32.45 -8.91 10.11
C ARG A 233 33.11 -10.15 9.52
N TYR A 234 32.40 -11.27 9.50
CA TYR A 234 32.88 -12.52 8.92
C TYR A 234 33.15 -12.38 7.41
N GLN A 235 32.24 -11.75 6.67
CA GLN A 235 32.42 -11.47 5.24
C GLN A 235 33.63 -10.61 4.99
N LYS A 236 33.82 -9.52 5.74
CA LYS A 236 34.99 -8.63 5.66
C LYS A 236 36.31 -9.38 5.96
N GLN A 237 36.29 -10.26 6.97
CA GLN A 237 37.47 -11.09 7.26
C GLN A 237 37.81 -12.06 6.12
N ARG A 238 36.80 -12.65 5.48
CA ARG A 238 37.01 -13.53 4.32
C ARG A 238 37.54 -12.78 3.11
N GLU A 239 37.05 -11.58 2.86
CA GLU A 239 37.56 -10.71 1.80
C GLU A 239 39.03 -10.35 2.03
N GLY A 240 39.38 -9.88 3.22
CA GLY A 240 40.77 -9.60 3.57
C GLY A 240 41.71 -10.80 3.46
N LYS A 241 41.23 -12.02 3.81
CA LYS A 241 42.00 -13.23 3.58
C LYS A 241 42.19 -13.56 2.09
N ARG A 242 41.14 -13.36 1.27
CA ARG A 242 41.22 -13.56 -0.18
C ARG A 242 42.17 -12.57 -0.85
N GLU A 243 42.19 -11.32 -0.41
CA GLU A 243 43.10 -10.30 -0.93
C GLU A 243 44.54 -10.67 -0.61
N LYS A 244 44.86 -11.04 0.63
CA LYS A 244 46.22 -11.51 1.01
C LYS A 244 46.68 -12.72 0.20
N ILE A 245 45.80 -13.70 -0.04
CA ILE A 245 46.08 -14.85 -0.90
C ILE A 245 46.32 -14.40 -2.36
N ARG A 246 45.52 -13.42 -2.86
CA ARG A 246 45.68 -12.88 -4.20
C ARG A 246 47.01 -12.14 -4.36
N GLU A 247 47.40 -11.34 -3.38
CA GLU A 247 48.71 -10.64 -3.35
C GLU A 247 49.83 -11.64 -3.34
N PHE A 248 49.76 -12.64 -2.47
CA PHE A 248 50.76 -13.71 -2.41
C PHE A 248 50.91 -14.49 -3.72
N LEU A 249 49.78 -14.83 -4.36
CA LEU A 249 49.80 -15.50 -5.66
C LEU A 249 50.34 -14.61 -6.77
N ASN A 250 50.09 -13.32 -6.73
CA ASN A 250 50.63 -12.35 -7.71
C ASN A 250 52.13 -12.19 -7.50
N GLU A 251 52.62 -12.10 -6.28
CA GLU A 251 54.06 -12.08 -5.99
C GLU A 251 54.76 -13.36 -6.45
N TYR A 252 54.14 -14.49 -6.22
CA TYR A 252 54.66 -15.78 -6.67
C TYR A 252 54.74 -15.85 -8.18
N ARG A 253 53.68 -15.46 -8.89
CA ARG A 253 53.67 -15.39 -10.35
C ARG A 253 54.68 -14.39 -10.95
N SER A 254 54.93 -13.30 -10.26
CA SER A 254 55.93 -12.31 -10.71
C SER A 254 57.37 -12.81 -10.56
N LYS A 255 57.63 -13.71 -9.61
CA LYS A 255 58.94 -14.33 -9.37
C LYS A 255 59.20 -15.54 -10.29
N GLU A 256 58.18 -16.17 -10.81
CA GLU A 256 58.27 -17.34 -11.73
C GLU A 256 58.29 -16.99 -13.21
N LYS A 257 58.29 -15.70 -13.62
CA LYS A 257 58.48 -15.36 -15.03
C LYS A 257 59.97 -15.56 -15.40
N PRO A 258 60.33 -16.59 -16.17
CA PRO A 258 61.67 -16.73 -16.70
C PRO A 258 61.92 -15.53 -17.66
N THR A 259 63.05 -14.90 -17.50
CA THR A 259 63.66 -13.97 -18.46
C THR A 259 63.90 -14.65 -19.81
#